data_12e001bb491ce3502c5f42ceff6736be
#
_entry.id   12e001bb491ce3502c5f42ceff6736be
#
_cell.length_a   1.000
_cell.length_b   1.000
_cell.length_c   1.000
_cell.angle_alpha   90.00
_cell.angle_beta   90.00
_cell.angle_gamma   90.00
#
_symmetry.space_group_name_H-M   'P 1'
#
loop_
_entity.id
_entity.type
_entity.pdbx_description
1 polymer ?
#
loop_
_entity_poly.entity_id
_entity_poly.type
_entity_poly.pdbx_seq_one_letter_code
_entity_poly.pdbx_strand_id
1 'polypeptide(L)'
;MSEKYILSLDQGTTSSRAILFNQKGEIVETGQKEFEQFFQKPGWVEHDANEIWTSVLSCISEVLRKSDIEPNQIAGIGITNQRETTVIWDKNTGKPIYRAVVWQSRQTQQICNDLREQGYNETFRDKTGLLLDPYFSGTKVKWILDNVEGAREKADNGELLFGTMDTWLVHKLSGGKAHVTDYSNASRTLMFNIHELKWDEELLDILGVPKSMLPEVKDSSEVYANTVDYHFFGEEVPIAGMAGDQQAALFGQACFDEGMAKNTYGTGCFMLMNTGDKGVQSENGLLTTLAWGLDGKVEYALEGSIFVAGSAIQWLRDGLKLIEDSPSSEQYAKNVDSNEGVYMVPAFVGLGTPYWDSEARGAMFGLTRGTKKDHVIRATLESLAYQTKDVLNAMVTDSGIDVKSLRVDGGAVKNDFLMQFQSDILDAPVERPVVQETTALGAAYLAGLAVGFWESKDEIRKQWNVEETFDPDMESEEREELYNGWKKAVKATREFK
;
A
#
# COMPACT_ATOMS: atom_id res chain seq x y z
N MET A 1 -21.74 25.86 17.19
CA MET A 1 -21.85 24.60 16.44
C MET A 1 -21.01 23.59 17.18
N SER A 2 -21.46 22.35 17.35
CA SER A 2 -20.64 21.29 17.95
C SER A 2 -19.42 21.05 17.06
N GLU A 3 -18.30 20.73 17.66
CA GLU A 3 -17.08 20.35 16.96
C GLU A 3 -17.36 19.14 16.06
N LYS A 4 -16.79 19.13 14.86
CA LYS A 4 -16.95 18.07 13.88
C LYS A 4 -15.64 17.31 13.68
N TYR A 5 -15.74 16.07 13.23
CA TYR A 5 -14.61 15.15 13.04
C TYR A 5 -14.75 14.38 11.74
N ILE A 6 -13.64 13.89 11.21
CA ILE A 6 -13.63 12.91 10.13
C ILE A 6 -13.26 11.55 10.72
N LEU A 7 -14.02 10.53 10.36
CA LEU A 7 -13.73 9.14 10.69
C LEU A 7 -13.01 8.48 9.51
N SER A 8 -11.82 7.99 9.74
CA SER A 8 -11.09 7.17 8.76
C SER A 8 -11.19 5.70 9.13
N LEU A 9 -11.53 4.87 8.15
CA LEU A 9 -11.51 3.41 8.24
C LEU A 9 -10.32 2.89 7.46
N ASP A 10 -9.36 2.30 8.15
CA ASP A 10 -8.16 1.71 7.56
C ASP A 10 -8.25 0.18 7.67
N GLN A 11 -8.59 -0.44 6.56
CA GLN A 11 -8.74 -1.90 6.45
C GLN A 11 -7.43 -2.51 5.96
N GLY A 12 -6.55 -2.87 6.89
CA GLY A 12 -5.24 -3.46 6.62
C GLY A 12 -5.28 -4.97 6.37
N THR A 13 -4.11 -5.58 6.14
CA THR A 13 -3.99 -7.02 5.86
C THR A 13 -4.27 -7.89 7.08
N THR A 14 -3.95 -7.42 8.28
CA THR A 14 -4.07 -8.23 9.51
C THR A 14 -5.08 -7.69 10.50
N SER A 15 -5.49 -6.44 10.34
CA SER A 15 -6.40 -5.76 11.25
C SER A 15 -7.19 -4.66 10.55
N SER A 16 -8.34 -4.31 11.12
CA SER A 16 -9.09 -3.12 10.78
C SER A 16 -8.85 -2.06 11.84
N ARG A 17 -8.82 -0.79 11.44
CA ARG A 17 -8.70 0.37 12.32
C ARG A 17 -9.78 1.40 12.01
N ALA A 18 -10.22 2.11 13.03
CA ALA A 18 -11.02 3.33 12.92
C ALA A 18 -10.28 4.44 13.66
N ILE A 19 -10.09 5.57 13.01
CA ILE A 19 -9.32 6.69 13.56
C ILE A 19 -10.12 7.98 13.37
N LEU A 20 -10.31 8.72 14.45
CA LEU A 20 -10.95 10.05 14.42
C LEU A 20 -9.90 11.14 14.29
N PHE A 21 -10.14 12.04 13.34
CA PHE A 21 -9.32 13.22 13.10
C PHE A 21 -10.11 14.50 13.34
N ASN A 22 -9.48 15.47 14.01
CA ASN A 22 -10.00 16.84 14.16
C ASN A 22 -9.64 17.71 12.95
N GLN A 23 -10.05 18.95 12.94
CA GLN A 23 -9.82 19.90 11.84
C GLN A 23 -8.34 20.24 11.62
N LYS A 24 -7.48 19.97 12.59
CA LYS A 24 -6.03 20.16 12.46
C LYS A 24 -5.31 18.90 11.89
N GLY A 25 -6.05 17.83 11.58
CA GLY A 25 -5.47 16.56 11.18
C GLY A 25 -4.82 15.76 12.33
N GLU A 26 -5.10 16.14 13.58
CA GLU A 26 -4.61 15.44 14.76
C GLU A 26 -5.51 14.25 15.09
N ILE A 27 -4.89 13.16 15.54
CA ILE A 27 -5.61 11.96 15.97
C ILE A 27 -6.27 12.25 17.33
N VAL A 28 -7.59 12.04 17.37
CA VAL A 28 -8.39 12.18 18.59
C VAL A 28 -8.53 10.86 19.32
N GLU A 29 -8.83 9.77 18.60
CA GLU A 29 -8.98 8.43 19.16
C GLU A 29 -8.75 7.38 18.09
N THR A 30 -8.32 6.18 18.50
CA THR A 30 -8.08 5.03 17.63
C THR A 30 -8.69 3.76 18.23
N GLY A 31 -9.39 3.01 17.37
CA GLY A 31 -9.82 1.65 17.65
C GLY A 31 -9.21 0.68 16.64
N GLN A 32 -8.76 -0.49 17.10
CA GLN A 32 -8.15 -1.50 16.25
C GLN A 32 -8.62 -2.89 16.63
N LYS A 33 -8.84 -3.73 15.61
CA LYS A 33 -9.20 -5.14 15.81
C LYS A 33 -8.58 -6.02 14.73
N GLU A 34 -7.88 -7.06 15.17
CA GLU A 34 -7.37 -8.12 14.32
C GLU A 34 -8.51 -9.05 13.88
N PHE A 35 -8.29 -9.76 12.75
CA PHE A 35 -9.17 -10.78 12.22
C PHE A 35 -8.38 -12.00 11.75
N GLU A 36 -9.06 -13.14 11.59
CA GLU A 36 -8.40 -14.41 11.25
C GLU A 36 -7.92 -14.41 9.80
N GLN A 37 -6.75 -14.99 9.61
CA GLN A 37 -6.16 -15.24 8.30
C GLN A 37 -6.13 -16.73 8.01
N PHE A 38 -6.50 -17.11 6.78
CA PHE A 38 -6.62 -18.50 6.38
C PHE A 38 -5.53 -18.89 5.38
N PHE A 39 -4.82 -19.97 5.67
CA PHE A 39 -3.71 -20.52 4.88
C PHE A 39 -4.03 -21.96 4.49
N GLN A 40 -5.00 -22.16 3.59
CA GLN A 40 -5.51 -23.49 3.25
C GLN A 40 -4.50 -24.39 2.52
N LYS A 41 -3.61 -23.78 1.72
CA LYS A 41 -2.53 -24.45 1.00
C LYS A 41 -1.27 -23.59 1.05
N PRO A 42 -0.08 -24.15 0.83
CA PRO A 42 1.15 -23.38 0.74
C PRO A 42 1.01 -22.21 -0.27
N GLY A 43 1.29 -21.00 0.19
CA GLY A 43 1.19 -19.78 -0.62
C GLY A 43 -0.23 -19.21 -0.82
N TRP A 44 -1.28 -19.86 -0.29
CA TRP A 44 -2.64 -19.33 -0.32
C TRP A 44 -2.92 -18.48 0.92
N VAL A 45 -3.49 -17.31 0.70
CA VAL A 45 -3.88 -16.41 1.79
C VAL A 45 -5.29 -15.90 1.50
N GLU A 46 -6.18 -16.11 2.45
CA GLU A 46 -7.59 -15.75 2.33
C GLU A 46 -8.11 -15.12 3.63
N HIS A 47 -9.14 -14.27 3.51
CA HIS A 47 -9.85 -13.66 4.64
C HIS A 47 -11.35 -13.95 4.56
N ASP A 48 -12.03 -13.91 5.70
CA ASP A 48 -13.49 -13.83 5.74
C ASP A 48 -13.93 -12.37 5.63
N ALA A 49 -14.59 -12.03 4.52
CA ALA A 49 -15.05 -10.67 4.28
C ALA A 49 -16.13 -10.22 5.30
N ASN A 50 -16.90 -11.13 5.88
CA ASN A 50 -17.87 -10.80 6.92
C ASN A 50 -17.19 -10.56 8.28
N GLU A 51 -16.12 -11.28 8.58
CA GLU A 51 -15.32 -11.03 9.79
C GLU A 51 -14.63 -9.65 9.70
N ILE A 52 -14.06 -9.29 8.52
CA ILE A 52 -13.53 -7.95 8.26
C ILE A 52 -14.61 -6.89 8.49
N TRP A 53 -15.83 -7.08 7.93
CA TRP A 53 -16.95 -6.17 8.16
C TRP A 53 -17.27 -6.00 9.65
N THR A 54 -17.34 -7.10 10.38
CA THR A 54 -17.64 -7.10 11.82
C THR A 54 -16.52 -6.40 12.61
N SER A 55 -15.25 -6.60 12.22
CA SER A 55 -14.11 -5.93 12.85
C SER A 55 -14.15 -4.41 12.63
N VAL A 56 -14.54 -3.94 11.44
CA VAL A 56 -14.73 -2.51 11.15
C VAL A 56 -15.81 -1.90 12.03
N LEU A 57 -16.98 -2.54 12.13
CA LEU A 57 -18.06 -2.07 13.04
C LEU A 57 -17.60 -2.02 14.49
N SER A 58 -16.82 -3.01 14.93
CA SER A 58 -16.26 -3.04 16.28
C SER A 58 -15.30 -1.85 16.52
N CYS A 59 -14.44 -1.53 15.55
CA CYS A 59 -13.52 -0.40 15.65
C CYS A 59 -14.28 0.95 15.71
N ILE A 60 -15.31 1.14 14.88
CA ILE A 60 -16.17 2.33 14.91
C ILE A 60 -16.82 2.49 16.29
N SER A 61 -17.43 1.41 16.81
CA SER A 61 -18.05 1.41 18.13
C SER A 61 -17.06 1.74 19.24
N GLU A 62 -15.86 1.16 19.18
CA GLU A 62 -14.81 1.39 20.16
C GLU A 62 -14.37 2.87 20.19
N VAL A 63 -14.13 3.46 19.02
CA VAL A 63 -13.67 4.83 18.87
C VAL A 63 -14.72 5.81 19.38
N LEU A 64 -16.00 5.69 18.99
CA LEU A 64 -17.08 6.55 19.45
C LEU A 64 -17.26 6.46 20.98
N ARG A 65 -17.22 5.24 21.53
CA ARG A 65 -17.34 5.03 22.97
C ARG A 65 -16.18 5.61 23.77
N LYS A 66 -14.94 5.55 23.27
CA LYS A 66 -13.74 6.05 23.96
C LYS A 66 -13.60 7.57 23.91
N SER A 67 -14.01 8.17 22.79
CA SER A 67 -13.86 9.62 22.56
C SER A 67 -15.00 10.45 23.14
N ASP A 68 -16.10 9.82 23.58
CA ASP A 68 -17.35 10.51 23.95
C ASP A 68 -17.93 11.40 22.83
N ILE A 69 -17.59 11.10 21.57
CA ILE A 69 -18.07 11.82 20.39
C ILE A 69 -19.37 11.16 19.91
N GLU A 70 -20.40 11.97 19.73
CA GLU A 70 -21.69 11.51 19.23
C GLU A 70 -21.61 11.27 17.70
N PRO A 71 -22.31 10.24 17.17
CA PRO A 71 -22.29 9.91 15.73
C PRO A 71 -22.61 11.09 14.81
N ASN A 72 -23.50 11.99 15.22
CA ASN A 72 -23.87 13.20 14.47
C ASN A 72 -22.77 14.26 14.40
N GLN A 73 -21.66 14.08 15.14
CA GLN A 73 -20.48 14.95 15.05
C GLN A 73 -19.51 14.48 13.95
N ILE A 74 -19.72 13.31 13.37
CA ILE A 74 -18.94 12.81 12.24
C ILE A 74 -19.41 13.51 10.96
N ALA A 75 -18.55 14.31 10.36
CA ALA A 75 -18.83 15.04 9.13
C ALA A 75 -18.77 14.16 7.87
N GLY A 76 -17.92 13.13 7.89
CA GLY A 76 -17.74 12.19 6.79
C GLY A 76 -16.84 11.02 7.15
N ILE A 77 -16.91 9.98 6.34
CA ILE A 77 -16.12 8.76 6.47
C ILE A 77 -15.18 8.64 5.26
N GLY A 78 -13.89 8.46 5.53
CA GLY A 78 -12.88 8.07 4.56
C GLY A 78 -12.52 6.59 4.71
N ILE A 79 -12.29 5.91 3.61
CA ILE A 79 -11.92 4.50 3.57
C ILE A 79 -10.58 4.34 2.87
N THR A 80 -9.65 3.67 3.53
CA THR A 80 -8.45 3.13 2.90
C THR A 80 -8.36 1.64 3.18
N ASN A 81 -7.72 0.91 2.28
CA ASN A 81 -7.79 -0.55 2.30
C ASN A 81 -6.51 -1.20 1.78
N GLN A 82 -6.24 -2.42 2.25
CA GLN A 82 -5.35 -3.33 1.55
C GLN A 82 -5.83 -3.47 0.11
N ARG A 83 -4.96 -3.14 -0.84
CA ARG A 83 -5.32 -3.16 -2.27
C ARG A 83 -5.47 -4.59 -2.79
N GLU A 84 -6.01 -4.75 -3.98
CA GLU A 84 -6.10 -5.98 -4.78
C GLU A 84 -6.87 -7.13 -4.14
N THR A 85 -7.08 -7.15 -2.83
CA THR A 85 -7.83 -8.21 -2.14
C THR A 85 -9.25 -8.26 -2.70
N THR A 86 -9.62 -9.43 -3.19
CA THR A 86 -10.79 -9.62 -4.07
C THR A 86 -11.94 -10.27 -3.33
N VAL A 87 -13.11 -9.65 -3.39
CA VAL A 87 -14.38 -10.18 -2.87
C VAL A 87 -15.39 -10.30 -4.01
N ILE A 88 -16.09 -11.44 -4.09
CA ILE A 88 -17.23 -11.64 -4.97
C ILE A 88 -18.42 -12.06 -4.11
N TRP A 89 -19.56 -11.39 -4.31
CA TRP A 89 -20.77 -11.69 -3.55
C TRP A 89 -22.02 -11.73 -4.42
N ASP A 90 -23.02 -12.44 -3.95
CA ASP A 90 -24.33 -12.49 -4.58
C ASP A 90 -25.08 -11.17 -4.29
N LYS A 91 -25.46 -10.45 -5.35
CA LYS A 91 -26.07 -9.12 -5.22
C LYS A 91 -27.44 -9.11 -4.55
N ASN A 92 -28.17 -10.22 -4.60
CA ASN A 92 -29.50 -10.33 -4.03
C ASN A 92 -29.47 -10.63 -2.54
N THR A 93 -28.45 -11.36 -2.08
CA THR A 93 -28.31 -11.79 -0.68
C THR A 93 -27.25 -11.00 0.09
N GLY A 94 -26.34 -10.30 -0.61
CA GLY A 94 -25.19 -9.63 -0.02
C GLY A 94 -24.16 -10.58 0.60
N LYS A 95 -24.21 -11.89 0.28
CA LYS A 95 -23.31 -12.90 0.85
C LYS A 95 -22.13 -13.17 -0.08
N PRO A 96 -20.90 -13.13 0.44
CA PRO A 96 -19.72 -13.60 -0.31
C PRO A 96 -19.92 -15.07 -0.74
N ILE A 97 -19.57 -15.36 -2.00
CA ILE A 97 -19.64 -16.73 -2.56
C ILE A 97 -18.39 -17.55 -2.26
N TYR A 98 -17.31 -16.86 -1.91
CA TYR A 98 -16.02 -17.41 -1.52
C TYR A 98 -15.32 -16.47 -0.53
N ARG A 99 -14.26 -16.94 0.14
CA ARG A 99 -13.41 -16.08 0.95
C ARG A 99 -12.75 -15.01 0.10
N ALA A 100 -12.44 -13.88 0.71
CA ALA A 100 -11.65 -12.84 0.06
C ALA A 100 -10.24 -13.35 -0.24
N VAL A 101 -9.85 -13.34 -1.51
CA VAL A 101 -8.50 -13.76 -1.94
C VAL A 101 -7.56 -12.58 -1.78
N VAL A 102 -6.58 -12.72 -0.86
CA VAL A 102 -5.70 -11.65 -0.43
C VAL A 102 -4.64 -11.35 -1.48
N TRP A 103 -4.17 -10.10 -1.53
CA TRP A 103 -3.11 -9.64 -2.42
C TRP A 103 -1.82 -10.50 -2.36
N GLN A 104 -1.50 -11.07 -1.19
CA GLN A 104 -0.34 -11.96 -0.98
C GLN A 104 -0.54 -13.36 -1.55
N SER A 105 -1.78 -13.77 -1.85
CA SER A 105 -2.08 -15.14 -2.26
C SER A 105 -1.48 -15.48 -3.61
N ARG A 106 -0.80 -16.62 -3.68
CA ARG A 106 -0.18 -17.15 -4.92
C ARG A 106 -1.08 -18.15 -5.65
N GLN A 107 -2.36 -18.33 -5.23
CA GLN A 107 -3.26 -19.33 -5.79
C GLN A 107 -3.57 -19.16 -7.28
N THR A 108 -3.34 -17.96 -7.83
CA THR A 108 -3.57 -17.64 -9.25
C THR A 108 -2.29 -17.67 -10.09
N GLN A 109 -1.18 -18.18 -9.55
CA GLN A 109 0.12 -18.20 -10.25
C GLN A 109 0.04 -18.92 -11.59
N GLN A 110 -0.70 -20.03 -11.66
CA GLN A 110 -0.85 -20.79 -12.92
C GLN A 110 -1.59 -19.98 -13.98
N ILE A 111 -2.63 -19.26 -13.60
CA ILE A 111 -3.36 -18.36 -14.52
C ILE A 111 -2.41 -17.30 -15.10
N CYS A 112 -1.57 -16.70 -14.26
CA CYS A 112 -0.58 -15.73 -14.73
C CYS A 112 0.43 -16.36 -15.71
N ASN A 113 0.89 -17.58 -15.45
CA ASN A 113 1.80 -18.29 -16.34
C ASN A 113 1.14 -18.60 -17.69
N ASP A 114 -0.09 -19.12 -17.68
CA ASP A 114 -0.84 -19.42 -18.89
C ASP A 114 -1.07 -18.16 -19.76
N LEU A 115 -1.39 -17.04 -19.14
CA LEU A 115 -1.56 -15.76 -19.85
C LEU A 115 -0.24 -15.23 -20.43
N ARG A 116 0.89 -15.45 -19.73
CA ARG A 116 2.23 -15.11 -20.27
C ARG A 116 2.58 -15.96 -21.47
N GLU A 117 2.35 -17.27 -21.40
CA GLU A 117 2.60 -18.21 -22.50
C GLU A 117 1.73 -17.90 -23.72
N GLN A 118 0.53 -17.37 -23.52
CA GLN A 118 -0.36 -16.87 -24.57
C GLN A 118 0.07 -15.52 -25.16
N GLY A 119 1.09 -14.87 -24.58
CA GLY A 119 1.66 -13.64 -25.11
C GLY A 119 0.99 -12.35 -24.65
N TYR A 120 0.19 -12.37 -23.58
CA TYR A 120 -0.57 -11.20 -23.11
C TYR A 120 0.22 -10.22 -22.21
N ASN A 121 1.50 -10.45 -21.93
CA ASN A 121 2.29 -9.58 -21.06
C ASN A 121 2.20 -8.10 -21.45
N GLU A 122 2.49 -7.78 -22.72
CA GLU A 122 2.50 -6.40 -23.21
C GLU A 122 1.09 -5.79 -23.18
N THR A 123 0.05 -6.57 -23.56
CA THR A 123 -1.33 -6.10 -23.52
C THR A 123 -1.74 -5.62 -22.13
N PHE A 124 -1.44 -6.41 -21.08
CA PHE A 124 -1.74 -6.00 -19.71
C PHE A 124 -0.88 -4.83 -19.26
N ARG A 125 0.43 -4.88 -19.53
CA ARG A 125 1.36 -3.83 -19.12
C ARG A 125 1.00 -2.48 -19.75
N ASP A 126 0.76 -2.45 -21.06
CA ASP A 126 0.49 -1.22 -21.79
C ASP A 126 -0.82 -0.55 -21.36
N LYS A 127 -1.85 -1.34 -21.05
CA LYS A 127 -3.16 -0.82 -20.66
C LYS A 127 -3.30 -0.51 -19.17
N THR A 128 -2.64 -1.29 -18.31
CA THR A 128 -2.84 -1.21 -16.86
C THR A 128 -1.64 -0.63 -16.09
N GLY A 129 -0.46 -0.57 -16.70
CA GLY A 129 0.79 -0.24 -16.01
C GLY A 129 1.31 -1.32 -15.06
N LEU A 130 0.66 -2.50 -15.05
CA LEU A 130 0.94 -3.59 -14.12
C LEU A 130 1.58 -4.78 -14.85
N LEU A 131 2.22 -5.65 -14.07
CA LEU A 131 2.72 -6.94 -14.53
C LEU A 131 1.64 -8.02 -14.37
N LEU A 132 1.70 -9.08 -15.18
CA LEU A 132 0.89 -10.28 -14.93
C LEU A 132 1.43 -11.00 -13.69
N ASP A 133 0.86 -10.74 -12.53
CA ASP A 133 1.26 -11.34 -11.25
C ASP A 133 0.00 -11.67 -10.42
N PRO A 134 0.01 -12.77 -9.64
CA PRO A 134 -1.05 -13.11 -8.68
C PRO A 134 -1.39 -12.02 -7.68
N TYR A 135 -0.54 -11.03 -7.54
CA TYR A 135 -0.74 -9.84 -6.69
C TYR A 135 -2.07 -9.14 -7.00
N PHE A 136 -2.40 -8.95 -8.28
CA PHE A 136 -3.50 -8.12 -8.74
C PHE A 136 -4.84 -8.87 -8.83
N SER A 137 -5.97 -8.11 -8.80
CA SER A 137 -7.31 -8.68 -8.60
C SER A 137 -7.84 -9.54 -9.74
N GLY A 138 -7.57 -9.19 -11.00
CA GLY A 138 -8.24 -9.79 -12.17
C GLY A 138 -8.10 -11.32 -12.26
N THR A 139 -6.89 -11.84 -11.98
CA THR A 139 -6.67 -13.30 -11.97
C THR A 139 -7.36 -13.98 -10.79
N LYS A 140 -7.59 -13.27 -9.67
CA LYS A 140 -8.34 -13.79 -8.52
C LYS A 140 -9.84 -13.89 -8.84
N VAL A 141 -10.39 -12.87 -9.55
CA VAL A 141 -11.76 -12.93 -10.04
C VAL A 141 -11.95 -14.14 -10.96
N LYS A 142 -11.07 -14.28 -11.96
CA LYS A 142 -11.08 -15.44 -12.86
C LYS A 142 -11.03 -16.76 -12.10
N TRP A 143 -10.12 -16.89 -11.14
CA TRP A 143 -9.96 -18.10 -10.35
C TRP A 143 -11.25 -18.46 -9.59
N ILE A 144 -11.88 -17.49 -8.92
CA ILE A 144 -13.14 -17.73 -8.18
C ILE A 144 -14.24 -18.18 -9.14
N LEU A 145 -14.40 -17.49 -10.28
CA LEU A 145 -15.42 -17.84 -11.27
C LEU A 145 -15.22 -19.25 -11.86
N ASP A 146 -13.97 -19.70 -12.04
CA ASP A 146 -13.65 -20.98 -12.63
C ASP A 146 -13.66 -22.15 -11.59
N ASN A 147 -13.49 -21.88 -10.30
CA ASN A 147 -13.31 -22.91 -9.28
C ASN A 147 -14.46 -23.02 -8.25
N VAL A 148 -15.30 -22.00 -8.13
CA VAL A 148 -16.45 -22.05 -7.22
C VAL A 148 -17.68 -22.52 -7.98
N GLU A 149 -18.32 -23.58 -7.47
CA GLU A 149 -19.48 -24.21 -8.11
C GLU A 149 -20.63 -23.20 -8.35
N GLY A 150 -21.10 -23.13 -9.59
CA GLY A 150 -22.19 -22.24 -10.02
C GLY A 150 -21.79 -20.76 -10.16
N ALA A 151 -20.55 -20.37 -9.81
CA ALA A 151 -20.13 -18.97 -9.86
C ALA A 151 -20.16 -18.41 -11.28
N ARG A 152 -19.67 -19.17 -12.26
CA ARG A 152 -19.66 -18.76 -13.68
C ARG A 152 -21.07 -18.47 -14.18
N GLU A 153 -22.00 -19.40 -13.98
CA GLU A 153 -23.40 -19.25 -14.41
C GLU A 153 -24.07 -18.02 -13.77
N LYS A 154 -23.86 -17.83 -12.45
CA LYS A 154 -24.39 -16.66 -11.74
C LYS A 154 -23.79 -15.34 -12.24
N ALA A 155 -22.50 -15.34 -12.56
CA ALA A 155 -21.83 -14.17 -13.12
C ALA A 155 -22.41 -13.79 -14.49
N ASP A 156 -22.58 -14.77 -15.37
CA ASP A 156 -23.13 -14.58 -16.72
C ASP A 156 -24.59 -14.12 -16.66
N ASN A 157 -25.34 -14.55 -15.66
CA ASN A 157 -26.72 -14.08 -15.37
C ASN A 157 -26.77 -12.69 -14.72
N GLY A 158 -25.61 -12.08 -14.38
CA GLY A 158 -25.54 -10.78 -13.73
C GLY A 158 -26.00 -10.81 -12.24
N GLU A 159 -25.84 -11.92 -11.57
CA GLU A 159 -26.24 -12.12 -10.18
C GLU A 159 -25.12 -11.86 -9.17
N LEU A 160 -23.88 -11.72 -9.64
CA LEU A 160 -22.70 -11.48 -8.82
C LEU A 160 -22.16 -10.06 -8.95
N LEU A 161 -21.60 -9.57 -7.86
CA LEU A 161 -20.84 -8.33 -7.80
C LEU A 161 -19.40 -8.62 -7.36
N PHE A 162 -18.47 -7.88 -7.94
CA PHE A 162 -17.05 -7.88 -7.57
C PHE A 162 -16.70 -6.56 -6.88
N GLY A 163 -15.78 -6.62 -5.96
CA GLY A 163 -15.11 -5.46 -5.39
C GLY A 163 -13.79 -5.79 -4.72
N THR A 164 -12.96 -4.78 -4.58
CA THR A 164 -11.88 -4.73 -3.62
C THR A 164 -12.45 -4.34 -2.25
N MET A 165 -11.63 -4.27 -1.21
CA MET A 165 -12.15 -4.09 0.16
C MET A 165 -12.87 -2.75 0.38
N ASP A 166 -12.46 -1.69 -0.32
CA ASP A 166 -13.17 -0.41 -0.36
C ASP A 166 -14.63 -0.57 -0.84
N THR A 167 -14.80 -1.20 -2.00
CA THR A 167 -16.12 -1.47 -2.57
C THR A 167 -17.00 -2.29 -1.62
N TRP A 168 -16.41 -3.33 -1.00
CA TRP A 168 -17.11 -4.16 -0.02
C TRP A 168 -17.59 -3.34 1.17
N LEU A 169 -16.72 -2.49 1.74
CA LEU A 169 -17.06 -1.67 2.89
C LEU A 169 -18.12 -0.60 2.55
N VAL A 170 -17.99 0.09 1.40
CA VAL A 170 -19.01 1.05 0.96
C VAL A 170 -20.36 0.35 0.76
N HIS A 171 -20.35 -0.82 0.10
CA HIS A 171 -21.57 -1.62 -0.11
C HIS A 171 -22.22 -2.00 1.23
N LYS A 172 -21.45 -2.44 2.22
CA LYS A 172 -21.95 -2.80 3.54
C LYS A 172 -22.46 -1.59 4.32
N LEU A 173 -21.69 -0.52 4.40
CA LEU A 173 -22.06 0.71 5.13
C LEU A 173 -23.31 1.36 4.54
N SER A 174 -23.47 1.34 3.23
CA SER A 174 -24.64 1.91 2.54
C SER A 174 -25.88 1.01 2.52
N GLY A 175 -25.80 -0.18 3.15
CA GLY A 175 -26.89 -1.15 3.12
C GLY A 175 -27.21 -1.70 1.72
N GLY A 176 -26.18 -1.83 0.88
CA GLY A 176 -26.27 -2.35 -0.49
C GLY A 176 -26.69 -1.32 -1.55
N LYS A 177 -26.79 -0.05 -1.18
CA LYS A 177 -27.23 1.04 -2.11
C LYS A 177 -26.15 1.48 -3.08
N ALA A 178 -24.87 1.34 -2.72
CA ALA A 178 -23.74 1.73 -3.56
C ALA A 178 -22.86 0.53 -3.90
N HIS A 179 -22.40 0.49 -5.16
CA HIS A 179 -21.42 -0.44 -5.68
C HIS A 179 -20.40 0.35 -6.48
N VAL A 180 -19.42 0.90 -5.79
CA VAL A 180 -18.44 1.84 -6.31
C VAL A 180 -17.04 1.49 -5.85
N THR A 181 -16.04 1.90 -6.61
CA THR A 181 -14.61 1.93 -6.27
C THR A 181 -14.01 3.25 -6.71
N ASP A 182 -12.78 3.55 -6.28
CA ASP A 182 -12.08 4.72 -6.78
C ASP A 182 -11.03 4.39 -7.85
N TYR A 183 -10.49 5.42 -8.50
CA TYR A 183 -9.46 5.25 -9.52
C TYR A 183 -8.21 4.52 -9.00
N SER A 184 -7.78 4.78 -7.75
CA SER A 184 -6.59 4.16 -7.20
C SER A 184 -6.75 2.64 -7.04
N ASN A 185 -7.88 2.18 -6.50
CA ASN A 185 -8.19 0.76 -6.39
C ASN A 185 -8.48 0.11 -7.75
N ALA A 186 -9.24 0.76 -8.64
CA ALA A 186 -9.51 0.25 -9.98
C ALA A 186 -8.23 -0.03 -10.75
N SER A 187 -7.22 0.85 -10.64
CA SER A 187 -5.92 0.70 -11.31
C SER A 187 -5.11 -0.53 -10.86
N ARG A 188 -5.52 -1.21 -9.76
CA ARG A 188 -4.83 -2.39 -9.22
C ARG A 188 -5.47 -3.72 -9.63
N THR A 189 -6.40 -3.71 -10.57
CA THR A 189 -7.23 -4.87 -10.84
C THR A 189 -6.80 -5.73 -12.03
N LEU A 190 -5.88 -5.29 -12.90
CA LEU A 190 -5.61 -5.87 -14.22
C LEU A 190 -6.81 -5.81 -15.20
N MET A 191 -7.86 -5.08 -14.85
CA MET A 191 -9.08 -4.96 -15.65
C MET A 191 -9.37 -3.52 -16.10
N PHE A 192 -8.65 -2.55 -15.52
CA PHE A 192 -8.87 -1.13 -15.72
C PHE A 192 -7.77 -0.51 -16.61
N ASN A 193 -8.18 0.16 -17.69
CA ASN A 193 -7.26 0.90 -18.57
C ASN A 193 -6.95 2.25 -17.94
N ILE A 194 -5.71 2.42 -17.48
CA ILE A 194 -5.28 3.64 -16.77
C ILE A 194 -5.11 4.86 -17.68
N HIS A 195 -5.07 4.67 -19.00
CA HIS A 195 -4.98 5.75 -19.99
C HIS A 195 -6.35 6.22 -20.45
N GLU A 196 -7.30 5.28 -20.64
CA GLU A 196 -8.67 5.57 -21.05
C GLU A 196 -9.61 5.80 -19.85
N LEU A 197 -9.13 5.53 -18.62
CA LEU A 197 -9.85 5.69 -17.36
C LEU A 197 -11.20 4.95 -17.34
N LYS A 198 -11.20 3.71 -17.82
CA LYS A 198 -12.39 2.84 -17.86
C LYS A 198 -12.02 1.37 -17.74
N TRP A 199 -13.00 0.54 -17.37
CA TRP A 199 -12.90 -0.90 -17.50
C TRP A 199 -12.64 -1.28 -18.95
N ASP A 200 -11.61 -2.08 -19.22
CA ASP A 200 -11.15 -2.42 -20.56
C ASP A 200 -11.78 -3.73 -21.04
N GLU A 201 -12.55 -3.66 -22.12
CA GLU A 201 -13.31 -4.80 -22.63
C GLU A 201 -12.41 -5.96 -23.09
N GLU A 202 -11.25 -5.66 -23.69
CA GLU A 202 -10.29 -6.70 -24.11
C GLU A 202 -9.70 -7.44 -22.91
N LEU A 203 -9.32 -6.70 -21.84
CA LEU A 203 -8.80 -7.30 -20.61
C LEU A 203 -9.88 -8.15 -19.91
N LEU A 204 -11.11 -7.68 -19.90
CA LEU A 204 -12.26 -8.42 -19.36
C LEU A 204 -12.52 -9.72 -20.13
N ASP A 205 -12.46 -9.68 -21.45
CA ASP A 205 -12.64 -10.84 -22.33
C ASP A 205 -11.52 -11.88 -22.11
N ILE A 206 -10.26 -11.44 -22.05
CA ILE A 206 -9.10 -12.31 -21.76
C ILE A 206 -9.25 -13.01 -20.40
N LEU A 207 -9.69 -12.29 -19.37
CA LEU A 207 -9.90 -12.82 -18.03
C LEU A 207 -11.24 -13.57 -17.89
N GLY A 208 -12.17 -13.40 -18.84
CA GLY A 208 -13.51 -13.98 -18.78
C GLY A 208 -14.34 -13.38 -17.64
N VAL A 209 -14.26 -12.07 -17.42
CA VAL A 209 -14.98 -11.37 -16.34
C VAL A 209 -16.12 -10.56 -16.92
N PRO A 210 -17.39 -10.87 -16.59
CA PRO A 210 -18.53 -10.10 -17.05
C PRO A 210 -18.53 -8.67 -16.53
N LYS A 211 -18.71 -7.69 -17.41
CA LYS A 211 -18.73 -6.26 -17.06
C LYS A 211 -19.81 -5.91 -16.04
N SER A 212 -20.91 -6.68 -15.99
CA SER A 212 -22.01 -6.51 -15.03
C SER A 212 -21.61 -6.70 -13.56
N MET A 213 -20.45 -7.35 -13.30
CA MET A 213 -19.94 -7.56 -11.96
C MET A 213 -19.16 -6.36 -11.41
N LEU A 214 -18.75 -5.41 -12.27
CA LEU A 214 -17.78 -4.40 -11.93
C LEU A 214 -18.43 -3.17 -11.27
N PRO A 215 -17.79 -2.58 -10.24
CA PRO A 215 -18.27 -1.35 -9.62
C PRO A 215 -18.13 -0.14 -10.55
N GLU A 216 -18.91 0.89 -10.30
CA GLU A 216 -18.71 2.20 -10.90
C GLU A 216 -17.43 2.81 -10.33
N VAL A 217 -16.58 3.38 -11.20
CA VAL A 217 -15.33 4.03 -10.77
C VAL A 217 -15.60 5.53 -10.55
N LYS A 218 -15.20 6.01 -9.39
CA LYS A 218 -15.43 7.38 -8.89
C LYS A 218 -14.11 8.08 -8.59
N ASP A 219 -14.18 9.40 -8.41
CA ASP A 219 -13.07 10.16 -7.83
C ASP A 219 -12.76 9.64 -6.41
N SER A 220 -11.53 9.79 -5.98
CA SER A 220 -11.09 9.37 -4.63
C SER A 220 -11.68 10.26 -3.53
N SER A 221 -12.14 11.46 -3.89
CA SER A 221 -12.82 12.43 -3.02
C SER A 221 -14.16 12.81 -3.64
N GLU A 222 -15.20 12.11 -3.26
CA GLU A 222 -16.59 12.30 -3.73
C GLU A 222 -17.54 11.68 -2.69
N VAL A 223 -18.73 12.23 -2.51
CA VAL A 223 -19.76 11.59 -1.68
C VAL A 223 -20.40 10.44 -2.47
N TYR A 224 -20.06 9.21 -2.11
CA TYR A 224 -20.52 8.00 -2.82
C TYR A 224 -21.91 7.56 -2.39
N ALA A 225 -22.19 7.65 -1.09
CA ALA A 225 -23.45 7.31 -0.45
C ALA A 225 -23.43 7.81 0.99
N ASN A 226 -24.55 7.66 1.69
CA ASN A 226 -24.60 7.76 3.15
C ASN A 226 -24.60 6.35 3.77
N THR A 227 -24.12 6.25 5.01
CA THR A 227 -24.34 5.07 5.82
C THR A 227 -25.85 4.87 6.03
N VAL A 228 -26.24 3.61 6.28
CA VAL A 228 -27.60 3.38 6.82
C VAL A 228 -27.59 3.53 8.33
N ASP A 229 -28.64 4.06 8.88
CA ASP A 229 -28.78 4.37 10.30
C ASP A 229 -28.48 3.20 11.24
N TYR A 230 -28.96 2.00 10.90
CA TYR A 230 -28.74 0.77 11.68
C TYR A 230 -27.30 0.23 11.62
N HIS A 231 -26.44 0.74 10.71
CA HIS A 231 -25.02 0.45 10.67
C HIS A 231 -24.17 1.56 11.30
N PHE A 232 -24.74 2.75 11.55
CA PHE A 232 -24.01 3.88 12.10
C PHE A 232 -24.75 4.52 13.27
N PHE A 233 -25.16 3.72 14.25
CA PHE A 233 -25.66 4.18 15.56
C PHE A 233 -26.85 5.16 15.49
N GLY A 234 -27.68 5.03 14.49
CA GLY A 234 -28.89 5.86 14.31
C GLY A 234 -28.69 7.09 13.42
N GLU A 235 -27.49 7.27 12.83
CA GLU A 235 -27.19 8.41 11.98
C GLU A 235 -26.85 7.99 10.54
N GLU A 236 -27.16 8.86 9.58
CA GLU A 236 -26.73 8.76 8.19
C GLU A 236 -25.54 9.69 7.97
N VAL A 237 -24.34 9.12 7.77
CA VAL A 237 -23.08 9.87 7.59
C VAL A 237 -22.54 9.67 6.17
N PRO A 238 -22.09 10.76 5.48
CA PRO A 238 -21.52 10.64 4.16
C PRO A 238 -20.28 9.73 4.12
N ILE A 239 -20.22 8.77 3.21
CA ILE A 239 -19.04 8.01 2.84
C ILE A 239 -18.43 8.76 1.66
N ALA A 240 -17.28 9.42 1.85
CA ALA A 240 -16.87 10.51 0.99
C ALA A 240 -15.41 10.50 0.55
N GLY A 241 -14.61 9.51 0.97
CA GLY A 241 -13.23 9.34 0.55
C GLY A 241 -12.87 7.87 0.39
N MET A 242 -12.19 7.52 -0.69
CA MET A 242 -11.63 6.18 -0.90
C MET A 242 -10.25 6.30 -1.54
N ALA A 243 -9.29 5.51 -1.05
CA ALA A 243 -8.06 5.24 -1.76
C ALA A 243 -7.41 3.94 -1.26
N GLY A 244 -6.70 3.24 -2.13
CA GLY A 244 -5.82 2.16 -1.73
C GLY A 244 -4.77 2.65 -0.72
N ASP A 245 -4.32 1.78 0.17
CA ASP A 245 -3.47 2.14 1.32
C ASP A 245 -2.22 2.95 0.96
N GLN A 246 -1.54 2.57 -0.11
CA GLN A 246 -0.32 3.25 -0.54
C GLN A 246 -0.60 4.62 -1.18
N GLN A 247 -1.71 4.75 -1.93
CA GLN A 247 -2.15 6.02 -2.50
C GLN A 247 -2.70 6.95 -1.42
N ALA A 248 -3.44 6.41 -0.45
CA ALA A 248 -3.88 7.16 0.72
C ALA A 248 -2.68 7.71 1.51
N ALA A 249 -1.63 6.89 1.72
CA ALA A 249 -0.40 7.36 2.37
C ALA A 249 0.30 8.47 1.57
N LEU A 250 0.35 8.37 0.24
CA LEU A 250 0.89 9.43 -0.62
C LEU A 250 0.11 10.74 -0.45
N PHE A 251 -1.23 10.66 -0.38
CA PHE A 251 -2.10 11.81 -0.16
C PHE A 251 -1.95 12.38 1.27
N GLY A 252 -1.90 11.52 2.28
CA GLY A 252 -1.72 11.88 3.69
C GLY A 252 -0.35 12.49 3.99
N GLN A 253 0.66 12.12 3.22
CA GLN A 253 1.98 12.77 3.20
C GLN A 253 1.97 14.12 2.44
N ALA A 254 0.82 14.58 1.95
CA ALA A 254 0.69 15.79 1.13
C ALA A 254 1.67 15.83 -0.07
N CYS A 255 1.93 14.67 -0.70
CA CYS A 255 2.76 14.56 -1.89
C CYS A 255 1.98 14.97 -3.14
N PHE A 256 1.53 16.22 -3.19
CA PHE A 256 0.59 16.74 -4.20
C PHE A 256 1.26 17.23 -5.49
N ASP A 257 2.57 17.38 -5.50
CA ASP A 257 3.29 17.90 -6.65
C ASP A 257 4.12 16.79 -7.32
N GLU A 258 4.30 16.92 -8.64
CA GLU A 258 5.16 16.04 -9.44
C GLU A 258 6.57 15.95 -8.83
N GLY A 259 7.10 14.76 -8.65
CA GLY A 259 8.41 14.48 -8.05
C GLY A 259 8.38 14.35 -6.52
N MET A 260 7.26 14.59 -5.86
CA MET A 260 7.13 14.27 -4.44
C MET A 260 6.96 12.77 -4.26
N ALA A 261 7.71 12.20 -3.33
CA ALA A 261 7.75 10.78 -3.08
C ALA A 261 7.56 10.45 -1.59
N LYS A 262 6.93 9.31 -1.33
CA LYS A 262 6.85 8.74 0.01
C LYS A 262 7.38 7.32 0.03
N ASN A 263 7.88 6.87 1.17
CA ASN A 263 8.20 5.47 1.44
C ASN A 263 7.60 5.02 2.77
N THR A 264 6.76 3.99 2.73
CA THR A 264 6.17 3.39 3.92
C THR A 264 6.99 2.17 4.34
N TYR A 265 7.61 2.22 5.53
CA TYR A 265 8.44 1.17 6.10
C TYR A 265 7.60 0.24 6.99
N GLY A 266 7.05 -0.79 6.39
CA GLY A 266 6.35 -1.89 7.05
C GLY A 266 7.18 -3.17 7.09
N THR A 267 6.53 -4.33 6.95
CA THR A 267 7.18 -5.64 6.74
C THR A 267 8.09 -5.61 5.52
N GLY A 268 7.60 -5.07 4.40
CA GLY A 268 8.35 -4.57 3.26
C GLY A 268 8.28 -3.04 3.22
N CYS A 269 8.80 -2.44 2.14
CA CYS A 269 8.60 -1.02 1.86
C CYS A 269 7.86 -0.83 0.54
N PHE A 270 7.01 0.18 0.51
CA PHE A 270 6.31 0.60 -0.70
C PHE A 270 6.57 2.08 -0.94
N MET A 271 7.29 2.36 -2.02
CA MET A 271 7.61 3.71 -2.44
C MET A 271 6.68 4.12 -3.57
N LEU A 272 6.06 5.28 -3.44
CA LEU A 272 5.30 5.92 -4.50
C LEU A 272 5.86 7.32 -4.77
N MET A 273 5.93 7.66 -6.06
CA MET A 273 6.27 9.01 -6.53
C MET A 273 5.13 9.53 -7.39
N ASN A 274 4.62 10.71 -7.07
CA ASN A 274 3.65 11.42 -7.89
C ASN A 274 4.30 11.87 -9.20
N THR A 275 3.71 11.47 -10.34
CA THR A 275 4.16 11.84 -11.70
C THR A 275 3.22 12.82 -12.40
N GLY A 276 2.30 13.45 -11.65
CA GLY A 276 1.33 14.39 -12.17
C GLY A 276 0.33 13.76 -13.13
N ASP A 277 0.09 14.38 -14.25
CA ASP A 277 -0.85 13.90 -15.29
C ASP A 277 -0.24 12.88 -16.28
N LYS A 278 0.97 12.39 -15.99
CA LYS A 278 1.73 11.49 -16.88
C LYS A 278 1.72 10.06 -16.36
N GLY A 279 1.08 9.16 -17.10
CA GLY A 279 1.22 7.71 -16.92
C GLY A 279 2.56 7.23 -17.48
N VAL A 280 3.63 7.32 -16.69
CA VAL A 280 4.98 6.90 -17.11
C VAL A 280 5.05 5.38 -17.18
N GLN A 281 5.33 4.83 -18.37
CA GLN A 281 5.60 3.39 -18.50
C GLN A 281 7.04 3.09 -18.09
N SER A 282 7.20 2.20 -17.10
CA SER A 282 8.51 1.87 -16.57
C SER A 282 9.22 0.81 -17.42
N GLU A 283 10.51 1.03 -17.69
CA GLU A 283 11.41 0.02 -18.26
C GLU A 283 12.31 -0.63 -17.19
N ASN A 284 12.30 -0.09 -15.97
CA ASN A 284 13.15 -0.52 -14.86
C ASN A 284 12.37 -1.29 -13.76
N GLY A 285 11.25 -1.93 -14.13
CA GLY A 285 10.52 -2.82 -13.22
C GLY A 285 9.64 -2.12 -12.19
N LEU A 286 9.30 -0.84 -12.37
CA LEU A 286 8.29 -0.17 -11.57
C LEU A 286 6.88 -0.48 -12.08
N LEU A 287 5.90 -0.24 -11.23
CA LEU A 287 4.49 -0.26 -11.61
C LEU A 287 4.02 1.17 -11.85
N THR A 288 3.17 1.34 -12.87
CA THR A 288 2.43 2.59 -13.07
C THR A 288 1.03 2.41 -12.51
N THR A 289 0.60 3.34 -11.68
CA THR A 289 -0.70 3.28 -11.00
C THR A 289 -1.36 4.66 -11.00
N LEU A 290 -2.66 4.71 -10.72
CA LEU A 290 -3.35 5.97 -10.48
C LEU A 290 -3.16 6.36 -9.01
N ALA A 291 -2.70 7.59 -8.76
CA ALA A 291 -2.51 8.11 -7.42
C ALA A 291 -3.86 8.43 -6.77
N TRP A 292 -4.68 9.21 -7.46
CA TRP A 292 -6.06 9.58 -7.08
C TRP A 292 -6.80 10.24 -8.24
N GLY A 293 -8.14 10.27 -8.11
CA GLY A 293 -9.01 11.17 -8.86
C GLY A 293 -9.55 12.26 -7.94
N LEU A 294 -9.50 13.50 -8.37
CA LEU A 294 -10.00 14.66 -7.63
C LEU A 294 -10.53 15.73 -8.58
N ASP A 295 -11.78 16.15 -8.40
CA ASP A 295 -12.45 17.15 -9.24
C ASP A 295 -12.41 16.81 -10.74
N GLY A 296 -12.57 15.51 -11.07
CA GLY A 296 -12.55 15.00 -12.45
C GLY A 296 -11.16 14.98 -13.10
N LYS A 297 -10.09 15.18 -12.31
CA LYS A 297 -8.69 15.05 -12.75
C LYS A 297 -8.04 13.88 -12.07
N VAL A 298 -7.27 13.11 -12.85
CA VAL A 298 -6.55 11.95 -12.34
C VAL A 298 -5.05 12.25 -12.34
N GLU A 299 -4.40 11.96 -11.25
CA GLU A 299 -2.94 11.99 -11.12
C GLU A 299 -2.38 10.56 -11.08
N TYR A 300 -1.18 10.39 -11.62
CA TYR A 300 -0.48 9.10 -11.71
C TYR A 300 0.64 9.02 -10.68
N ALA A 301 1.07 7.79 -10.41
CA ALA A 301 2.26 7.53 -9.61
C ALA A 301 3.06 6.35 -10.18
N LEU A 302 4.37 6.39 -10.00
CA LEU A 302 5.23 5.23 -10.09
C LEU A 302 5.32 4.56 -8.73
N GLU A 303 5.24 3.23 -8.71
CA GLU A 303 5.34 2.43 -7.50
C GLU A 303 6.48 1.42 -7.60
N GLY A 304 7.30 1.37 -6.55
CA GLY A 304 8.29 0.33 -6.35
C GLY A 304 8.06 -0.41 -5.04
N SER A 305 8.18 -1.73 -5.08
CA SER A 305 7.94 -2.63 -3.95
C SER A 305 9.23 -3.29 -3.49
N ILE A 306 9.54 -3.17 -2.22
CA ILE A 306 10.64 -3.84 -1.52
C ILE A 306 10.00 -4.88 -0.59
N PHE A 307 10.24 -6.17 -0.84
CA PHE A 307 9.53 -7.24 -0.14
C PHE A 307 9.98 -7.46 1.29
N VAL A 308 11.24 -7.15 1.59
CA VAL A 308 11.84 -7.39 2.91
C VAL A 308 12.48 -6.11 3.43
N ALA A 309 11.88 -5.53 4.46
CA ALA A 309 12.36 -4.35 5.15
C ALA A 309 12.29 -4.56 6.68
N GLY A 310 11.22 -4.16 7.35
CA GLY A 310 11.04 -4.40 8.77
C GLY A 310 11.11 -5.88 9.16
N SER A 311 10.73 -6.78 8.25
CA SER A 311 10.90 -8.22 8.44
C SER A 311 12.36 -8.67 8.56
N ALA A 312 13.33 -7.93 7.99
CA ALA A 312 14.76 -8.20 8.22
C ALA A 312 15.16 -7.89 9.65
N ILE A 313 14.63 -6.80 10.23
CA ILE A 313 14.87 -6.43 11.64
C ILE A 313 14.20 -7.47 12.57
N GLN A 314 12.97 -7.89 12.24
CA GLN A 314 12.31 -8.98 12.98
C GLN A 314 13.11 -10.28 12.92
N TRP A 315 13.70 -10.61 11.78
CA TRP A 315 14.56 -11.78 11.64
C TRP A 315 15.83 -11.71 12.51
N LEU A 316 16.45 -10.53 12.65
CA LEU A 316 17.55 -10.33 13.62
C LEU A 316 17.11 -10.64 15.05
N ARG A 317 15.87 -10.27 15.43
CA ARG A 317 15.28 -10.51 16.74
C ARG A 317 14.85 -11.96 16.93
N ASP A 318 14.01 -12.48 16.04
CA ASP A 318 13.31 -13.74 16.23
C ASP A 318 14.08 -14.94 15.67
N GLY A 319 14.77 -14.77 14.55
CA GLY A 319 15.55 -15.80 13.86
C GLY A 319 16.95 -15.94 14.43
N LEU A 320 17.72 -14.86 14.43
CA LEU A 320 19.13 -14.89 14.87
C LEU A 320 19.31 -14.58 16.37
N LYS A 321 18.31 -14.00 17.05
CA LYS A 321 18.41 -13.59 18.47
C LYS A 321 19.57 -12.62 18.74
N LEU A 322 19.88 -11.74 17.80
CA LEU A 322 20.96 -10.76 17.92
C LEU A 322 20.55 -9.47 18.64
N ILE A 323 19.24 -9.17 18.63
CA ILE A 323 18.63 -8.02 19.30
C ILE A 323 17.46 -8.47 20.16
N GLU A 324 17.13 -7.71 21.19
CA GLU A 324 16.04 -7.97 22.13
C GLU A 324 14.69 -7.52 21.55
N ASP A 325 14.70 -6.34 20.91
CA ASP A 325 13.55 -5.72 20.25
C ASP A 325 14.01 -4.91 19.02
N SER A 326 13.07 -4.46 18.21
CA SER A 326 13.41 -3.71 16.99
C SER A 326 14.07 -2.35 17.28
N PRO A 327 13.66 -1.56 18.29
CA PRO A 327 14.33 -0.30 18.63
C PRO A 327 15.80 -0.44 19.00
N SER A 328 16.20 -1.52 19.70
CA SER A 328 17.59 -1.74 20.11
C SER A 328 18.57 -1.86 18.93
N SER A 329 18.07 -2.17 17.72
CA SER A 329 18.88 -2.23 16.49
C SER A 329 19.64 -0.93 16.21
N GLU A 330 19.05 0.21 16.55
CA GLU A 330 19.68 1.52 16.38
C GLU A 330 20.94 1.67 17.25
N GLN A 331 20.86 1.31 18.53
CA GLN A 331 21.99 1.39 19.43
C GLN A 331 23.14 0.48 18.99
N TYR A 332 22.81 -0.75 18.55
CA TYR A 332 23.82 -1.67 18.03
C TYR A 332 24.50 -1.13 16.78
N ALA A 333 23.73 -0.53 15.84
CA ALA A 333 24.31 0.07 14.64
C ALA A 333 25.24 1.26 14.96
N LYS A 334 24.91 2.05 15.99
CA LYS A 334 25.72 3.19 16.46
C LYS A 334 26.97 2.77 17.27
N ASN A 335 27.08 1.51 17.73
CA ASN A 335 28.25 1.01 18.47
C ASN A 335 29.48 0.78 17.59
N VAL A 336 29.34 0.86 16.27
CA VAL A 336 30.43 0.68 15.30
C VAL A 336 30.43 1.84 14.31
N ASP A 337 31.63 2.29 13.92
CA ASP A 337 31.80 3.45 13.07
C ASP A 337 31.42 3.17 11.60
N SER A 338 31.55 1.91 11.16
CA SER A 338 31.23 1.46 9.81
C SER A 338 30.66 0.03 9.82
N ASN A 339 30.18 -0.43 8.66
CA ASN A 339 29.79 -1.84 8.47
C ASN A 339 31.01 -2.77 8.23
N GLU A 340 32.25 -2.23 8.20
CA GLU A 340 33.51 -2.97 7.93
C GLU A 340 33.45 -3.79 6.61
N GLY A 341 32.73 -3.29 5.60
CA GLY A 341 32.53 -3.97 4.32
C GLY A 341 31.53 -5.14 4.35
N VAL A 342 30.75 -5.27 5.43
CA VAL A 342 29.67 -6.26 5.53
C VAL A 342 28.43 -5.76 4.80
N TYR A 343 27.90 -6.56 3.90
CA TYR A 343 26.64 -6.31 3.20
C TYR A 343 25.64 -7.43 3.46
N MET A 344 24.42 -7.06 3.84
CA MET A 344 23.30 -7.98 3.98
C MET A 344 22.32 -7.74 2.83
N VAL A 345 22.03 -8.77 2.03
CA VAL A 345 20.96 -8.75 1.02
C VAL A 345 19.79 -9.57 1.55
N PRO A 346 18.70 -8.94 2.04
CA PRO A 346 17.63 -9.65 2.75
C PRO A 346 16.58 -10.22 1.78
N ALA A 347 17.01 -11.01 0.79
CA ALA A 347 16.11 -11.60 -0.22
C ALA A 347 15.37 -12.85 0.31
N PHE A 348 14.74 -12.79 1.50
CA PHE A 348 14.11 -13.94 2.15
C PHE A 348 12.94 -14.54 1.34
N VAL A 349 12.25 -13.70 0.59
CA VAL A 349 11.15 -14.08 -0.31
C VAL A 349 11.41 -13.63 -1.76
N GLY A 350 12.68 -13.52 -2.12
CA GLY A 350 13.12 -12.93 -3.39
C GLY A 350 13.37 -11.44 -3.29
N LEU A 351 13.73 -10.84 -4.41
CA LEU A 351 13.93 -9.40 -4.58
C LEU A 351 12.77 -8.79 -5.37
N GLY A 352 12.24 -7.66 -4.91
CA GLY A 352 11.24 -6.85 -5.60
C GLY A 352 11.86 -5.93 -6.63
N THR A 353 11.32 -4.73 -6.76
CA THR A 353 11.80 -3.68 -7.68
C THR A 353 13.27 -3.30 -7.39
N PRO A 354 14.12 -3.12 -8.41
CA PRO A 354 13.86 -3.30 -9.84
C PRO A 354 14.13 -4.71 -10.36
N TYR A 355 14.51 -5.63 -9.52
CA TYR A 355 15.09 -6.93 -9.91
C TYR A 355 14.06 -7.99 -10.28
N TRP A 356 12.90 -8.03 -9.60
CA TRP A 356 11.84 -9.03 -9.75
C TRP A 356 12.35 -10.48 -9.81
N ASP A 357 13.25 -10.81 -8.88
CA ASP A 357 13.90 -12.13 -8.80
C ASP A 357 13.31 -12.94 -7.63
N SER A 358 12.33 -13.79 -7.91
CA SER A 358 11.66 -14.64 -6.92
C SER A 358 12.54 -15.80 -6.43
N GLU A 359 13.61 -16.13 -7.15
CA GLU A 359 14.53 -17.24 -6.86
C GLU A 359 15.66 -16.82 -5.90
N ALA A 360 16.01 -15.54 -5.88
CA ALA A 360 17.03 -15.01 -4.97
C ALA A 360 16.71 -15.35 -3.51
N ARG A 361 17.73 -15.62 -2.73
CA ARG A 361 17.64 -15.84 -1.27
C ARG A 361 18.62 -14.96 -0.54
N GLY A 362 18.33 -14.66 0.74
CA GLY A 362 19.15 -13.79 1.57
C GLY A 362 20.61 -14.24 1.67
N ALA A 363 21.54 -13.29 1.61
CA ALA A 363 22.97 -13.54 1.67
C ALA A 363 23.70 -12.43 2.45
N MET A 364 24.82 -12.79 3.07
CA MET A 364 25.75 -11.87 3.71
C MET A 364 27.13 -11.98 3.05
N PHE A 365 27.77 -10.84 2.82
CA PHE A 365 29.09 -10.73 2.17
C PHE A 365 30.02 -9.88 3.04
N GLY A 366 31.33 -9.99 2.80
CA GLY A 366 32.33 -9.18 3.44
C GLY A 366 32.73 -9.60 4.86
N LEU A 367 32.31 -10.80 5.33
CA LEU A 367 32.61 -11.28 6.66
C LEU A 367 34.12 -11.53 6.85
N THR A 368 34.66 -11.02 7.95
CA THR A 368 36.03 -11.26 8.40
C THR A 368 36.02 -11.84 9.81
N ARG A 369 37.18 -12.26 10.32
CA ARG A 369 37.29 -12.72 11.71
C ARG A 369 36.97 -11.59 12.73
N GLY A 370 37.10 -10.33 12.35
CA GLY A 370 36.80 -9.17 13.17
C GLY A 370 35.32 -8.77 13.16
N THR A 371 34.51 -9.35 12.27
CA THR A 371 33.09 -9.03 12.20
C THR A 371 32.34 -9.38 13.48
N LYS A 372 31.61 -8.40 14.03
CA LYS A 372 30.81 -8.54 15.25
C LYS A 372 29.33 -8.50 14.92
N LYS A 373 28.48 -8.84 15.90
CA LYS A 373 27.02 -8.74 15.73
C LYS A 373 26.56 -7.33 15.33
N ASP A 374 27.23 -6.30 15.89
CA ASP A 374 26.90 -4.90 15.62
C ASP A 374 27.06 -4.55 14.12
N HIS A 375 28.11 -5.08 13.46
CA HIS A 375 28.32 -4.91 12.01
C HIS A 375 27.18 -5.59 11.19
N VAL A 376 26.72 -6.78 11.62
CA VAL A 376 25.62 -7.49 10.98
C VAL A 376 24.30 -6.73 11.12
N ILE A 377 24.03 -6.20 12.33
CA ILE A 377 22.84 -5.42 12.61
C ILE A 377 22.84 -4.12 11.79
N ARG A 378 23.98 -3.40 11.77
CA ARG A 378 24.16 -2.19 10.97
C ARG A 378 23.98 -2.47 9.48
N ALA A 379 24.64 -3.47 8.93
CA ALA A 379 24.50 -3.86 7.52
C ALA A 379 23.05 -4.22 7.15
N THR A 380 22.30 -4.80 8.10
CA THR A 380 20.88 -5.10 7.88
C THR A 380 20.05 -3.83 7.81
N LEU A 381 20.25 -2.84 8.68
CA LEU A 381 19.59 -1.54 8.60
C LEU A 381 19.96 -0.80 7.31
N GLU A 382 21.26 -0.75 7.00
CA GLU A 382 21.77 -0.12 5.77
C GLU A 382 21.15 -0.75 4.49
N SER A 383 20.85 -2.06 4.51
CA SER A 383 20.23 -2.74 3.38
C SER A 383 18.85 -2.19 3.01
N LEU A 384 18.10 -1.67 3.97
CA LEU A 384 16.81 -1.04 3.72
C LEU A 384 16.99 0.26 2.93
N ALA A 385 18.01 1.02 3.28
CA ALA A 385 18.35 2.27 2.61
C ALA A 385 18.86 2.03 1.18
N TYR A 386 19.71 1.02 0.97
CA TYR A 386 20.19 0.68 -0.36
C TYR A 386 19.07 0.21 -1.29
N GLN A 387 18.15 -0.65 -0.81
CA GLN A 387 16.99 -1.08 -1.60
C GLN A 387 16.10 0.12 -1.99
N THR A 388 15.91 1.06 -1.05
CA THR A 388 15.18 2.30 -1.31
C THR A 388 15.86 3.13 -2.41
N LYS A 389 17.20 3.22 -2.40
CA LYS A 389 17.97 3.89 -3.45
C LYS A 389 17.82 3.19 -4.81
N ASP A 390 17.81 1.87 -4.85
CA ASP A 390 17.59 1.12 -6.10
C ASP A 390 16.24 1.50 -6.73
N VAL A 391 15.19 1.54 -5.91
CA VAL A 391 13.84 1.95 -6.35
C VAL A 391 13.81 3.41 -6.81
N LEU A 392 14.40 4.31 -6.03
CA LEU A 392 14.41 5.74 -6.36
C LEU A 392 15.17 6.01 -7.66
N ASN A 393 16.31 5.36 -7.86
CA ASN A 393 17.08 5.48 -9.10
C ASN A 393 16.26 5.00 -10.32
N ALA A 394 15.49 3.91 -10.17
CA ALA A 394 14.58 3.46 -11.22
C ALA A 394 13.48 4.51 -11.49
N MET A 395 12.90 5.12 -10.46
CA MET A 395 11.87 6.17 -10.60
C MET A 395 12.41 7.40 -11.34
N VAL A 396 13.58 7.88 -10.96
CA VAL A 396 14.22 9.03 -11.61
C VAL A 396 14.59 8.70 -13.07
N THR A 397 15.12 7.50 -13.31
CA THR A 397 15.51 7.07 -14.66
C THR A 397 14.31 6.97 -15.60
N ASP A 398 13.19 6.40 -15.15
CA ASP A 398 12.01 6.17 -15.97
C ASP A 398 11.19 7.46 -16.18
N SER A 399 11.06 8.29 -15.15
CA SER A 399 10.24 9.50 -15.20
C SER A 399 10.99 10.73 -15.74
N GLY A 400 12.32 10.77 -15.57
CA GLY A 400 13.12 11.98 -15.79
C GLY A 400 12.85 13.09 -14.76
N ILE A 401 12.22 12.76 -13.64
CA ILE A 401 11.83 13.69 -12.57
C ILE A 401 12.78 13.51 -11.39
N ASP A 402 13.44 14.59 -10.97
CA ASP A 402 14.28 14.58 -9.77
C ASP A 402 13.41 14.58 -8.49
N VAL A 403 13.76 13.72 -7.55
CA VAL A 403 13.12 13.69 -6.23
C VAL A 403 13.75 14.74 -5.33
N LYS A 404 12.95 15.67 -4.82
CA LYS A 404 13.40 16.77 -3.98
C LYS A 404 13.58 16.37 -2.52
N SER A 405 12.71 15.53 -2.01
CA SER A 405 12.75 14.94 -0.66
C SER A 405 11.98 13.65 -0.64
N LEU A 406 12.32 12.77 0.30
CA LEU A 406 11.57 11.55 0.57
C LEU A 406 10.81 11.68 1.88
N ARG A 407 9.48 11.62 1.84
CA ARG A 407 8.63 11.57 3.00
C ARG A 407 8.48 10.13 3.47
N VAL A 408 8.59 9.90 4.77
CA VAL A 408 8.65 8.54 5.32
C VAL A 408 7.62 8.32 6.41
N ASP A 409 7.10 7.10 6.48
CA ASP A 409 6.20 6.65 7.54
C ASP A 409 6.37 5.14 7.80
N GLY A 410 5.64 4.62 8.77
CA GLY A 410 5.70 3.23 9.20
C GLY A 410 6.62 2.99 10.39
N GLY A 411 6.67 1.74 10.85
CA GLY A 411 7.30 1.42 12.14
C GLY A 411 8.81 1.66 12.24
N ALA A 412 9.55 1.50 11.14
CA ALA A 412 11.01 1.61 11.15
C ALA A 412 11.52 3.06 11.08
N VAL A 413 10.66 4.05 10.79
CA VAL A 413 11.09 5.46 10.69
C VAL A 413 11.47 6.09 12.03
N LYS A 414 11.18 5.43 13.15
CA LYS A 414 11.62 5.84 14.49
C LYS A 414 13.10 5.60 14.75
N ASN A 415 13.77 4.87 13.86
CA ASN A 415 15.22 4.61 13.93
C ASN A 415 15.96 5.75 13.22
N ASP A 416 16.51 6.68 14.01
CA ASP A 416 17.20 7.87 13.48
C ASP A 416 18.47 7.51 12.71
N PHE A 417 19.18 6.45 13.12
CA PHE A 417 20.33 5.96 12.35
C PHE A 417 19.91 5.55 10.93
N LEU A 418 18.83 4.79 10.81
CA LEU A 418 18.33 4.39 9.51
C LEU A 418 17.90 5.59 8.67
N MET A 419 17.21 6.57 9.25
CA MET A 419 16.73 7.75 8.53
C MET A 419 17.88 8.64 8.05
N GLN A 420 18.91 8.86 8.89
CA GLN A 420 20.10 9.59 8.49
C GLN A 420 20.87 8.86 7.38
N PHE A 421 21.09 7.56 7.55
CA PHE A 421 21.77 6.77 6.51
C PHE A 421 20.95 6.71 5.20
N GLN A 422 19.62 6.69 5.30
CA GLN A 422 18.74 6.79 4.13
C GLN A 422 18.96 8.13 3.38
N SER A 423 18.99 9.24 4.11
CA SER A 423 19.25 10.56 3.52
C SER A 423 20.63 10.62 2.85
N ASP A 424 21.65 10.12 3.56
CA ASP A 424 23.03 10.07 3.08
C ASP A 424 23.17 9.29 1.77
N ILE A 425 22.58 8.09 1.73
CA ILE A 425 22.66 7.22 0.54
C ILE A 425 21.83 7.77 -0.61
N LEU A 426 20.68 8.40 -0.36
CA LEU A 426 19.84 8.99 -1.40
C LEU A 426 20.47 10.27 -1.99
N ASP A 427 21.25 11.00 -1.21
CA ASP A 427 21.66 12.38 -1.49
C ASP A 427 20.46 13.34 -1.56
N ALA A 428 19.49 13.12 -0.68
CA ALA A 428 18.26 13.88 -0.63
C ALA A 428 17.71 13.93 0.80
N PRO A 429 17.05 15.01 1.22
CA PRO A 429 16.42 15.09 2.53
C PRO A 429 15.38 13.99 2.74
N VAL A 430 15.37 13.43 3.95
CA VAL A 430 14.33 12.51 4.43
C VAL A 430 13.50 13.21 5.49
N GLU A 431 12.18 13.29 5.29
CA GLU A 431 11.26 14.03 6.13
C GLU A 431 10.30 13.08 6.85
N ARG A 432 10.37 13.06 8.18
CA ARG A 432 9.47 12.30 9.06
C ARG A 432 8.35 13.22 9.56
N PRO A 433 7.05 12.90 9.34
CA PRO A 433 5.95 13.73 9.79
C PRO A 433 5.63 13.50 11.27
N VAL A 434 5.00 14.49 11.90
CA VAL A 434 4.46 14.39 13.28
C VAL A 434 3.38 13.31 13.36
N VAL A 435 2.45 13.27 12.39
CA VAL A 435 1.41 12.25 12.31
C VAL A 435 1.90 11.12 11.41
N GLN A 436 2.24 9.99 12.02
CA GLN A 436 2.81 8.84 11.30
C GLN A 436 1.74 7.89 10.72
N GLU A 437 0.46 8.04 11.09
CA GLU A 437 -0.69 7.31 10.54
C GLU A 437 -1.17 7.94 9.21
N THR A 438 -0.25 8.13 8.29
CA THR A 438 -0.45 8.88 7.05
C THR A 438 -1.46 8.23 6.11
N THR A 439 -1.56 6.90 6.14
CA THR A 439 -2.55 6.12 5.36
C THR A 439 -3.97 6.48 5.77
N ALA A 440 -4.28 6.40 7.06
CA ALA A 440 -5.60 6.77 7.57
C ALA A 440 -5.88 8.27 7.42
N LEU A 441 -4.85 9.12 7.62
CA LEU A 441 -4.96 10.57 7.44
C LEU A 441 -5.28 10.92 5.98
N GLY A 442 -4.69 10.22 5.02
CA GLY A 442 -4.97 10.43 3.59
C GLY A 442 -6.43 10.16 3.24
N ALA A 443 -7.00 9.06 3.74
CA ALA A 443 -8.43 8.77 3.56
C ALA A 443 -9.31 9.82 4.24
N ALA A 444 -8.89 10.29 5.43
CA ALA A 444 -9.59 11.37 6.13
C ALA A 444 -9.56 12.68 5.32
N TYR A 445 -8.42 13.04 4.75
CA TYR A 445 -8.29 14.24 3.91
C TYR A 445 -9.18 14.17 2.66
N LEU A 446 -9.20 13.03 1.96
CA LEU A 446 -10.07 12.81 0.80
C LEU A 446 -11.54 12.98 1.17
N ALA A 447 -11.99 12.35 2.26
CA ALA A 447 -13.35 12.51 2.75
C ALA A 447 -13.66 13.95 3.18
N GLY A 448 -12.74 14.57 3.91
CA GLY A 448 -12.89 15.94 4.40
C GLY A 448 -13.01 16.98 3.29
N LEU A 449 -12.26 16.80 2.18
CA LEU A 449 -12.40 17.64 0.99
C LEU A 449 -13.80 17.51 0.38
N ALA A 450 -14.28 16.28 0.21
CA ALA A 450 -15.59 16.02 -0.42
C ALA A 450 -16.77 16.58 0.38
N VAL A 451 -16.66 16.66 1.71
CA VAL A 451 -17.73 17.20 2.59
C VAL A 451 -17.47 18.65 3.03
N GLY A 452 -16.41 19.30 2.53
CA GLY A 452 -16.06 20.68 2.88
C GLY A 452 -15.57 20.85 4.31
N PHE A 453 -15.01 19.82 4.93
CA PHE A 453 -14.36 19.89 6.24
C PHE A 453 -12.98 20.55 6.13
N TRP A 454 -12.24 20.30 5.06
CA TRP A 454 -11.11 21.07 4.57
C TRP A 454 -11.43 21.67 3.21
N GLU A 455 -11.00 22.91 2.98
CA GLU A 455 -11.38 23.66 1.77
C GLU A 455 -10.55 23.29 0.53
N SER A 456 -9.29 22.84 0.72
CA SER A 456 -8.36 22.61 -0.40
C SER A 456 -7.14 21.77 -0.02
N LYS A 457 -6.42 21.25 -1.05
CA LYS A 457 -5.10 20.64 -0.88
C LYS A 457 -4.07 21.61 -0.25
N ASP A 458 -4.21 22.92 -0.47
CA ASP A 458 -3.32 23.92 0.13
C ASP A 458 -3.55 24.09 1.62
N GLU A 459 -4.78 23.96 2.10
CA GLU A 459 -5.05 23.90 3.53
C GLU A 459 -4.45 22.67 4.17
N ILE A 460 -4.63 21.49 3.56
CA ILE A 460 -4.04 20.24 4.01
C ILE A 460 -2.52 20.33 4.04
N ARG A 461 -1.90 20.89 3.00
CA ARG A 461 -0.44 21.07 2.92
C ARG A 461 0.11 21.89 4.10
N LYS A 462 -0.62 22.89 4.57
CA LYS A 462 -0.23 23.70 5.72
C LYS A 462 -0.34 22.98 7.06
N GLN A 463 -1.14 21.91 7.12
CA GLN A 463 -1.29 21.08 8.32
C GLN A 463 -0.26 19.96 8.39
N TRP A 464 0.36 19.61 7.25
CA TRP A 464 1.43 18.63 7.24
C TRP A 464 2.67 19.21 7.94
N ASN A 465 3.00 18.67 9.11
CA ASN A 465 4.10 19.15 9.93
C ASN A 465 5.22 18.11 9.98
N VAL A 466 6.44 18.58 9.76
CA VAL A 466 7.66 17.80 9.92
C VAL A 466 7.97 17.64 11.41
N GLU A 467 8.18 16.41 11.87
CA GLU A 467 8.77 16.12 13.17
C GLU A 467 10.27 16.31 13.10
N GLU A 468 10.92 15.72 12.07
CA GLU A 468 12.36 15.80 11.86
C GLU A 468 12.70 15.70 10.37
N THR A 469 13.73 16.46 9.97
CA THR A 469 14.34 16.39 8.66
C THR A 469 15.77 15.89 8.81
N PHE A 470 16.12 14.84 8.08
CA PHE A 470 17.46 14.30 7.99
C PHE A 470 18.07 14.78 6.66
N ASP A 471 19.06 15.65 6.75
CA ASP A 471 19.78 16.16 5.60
C ASP A 471 21.00 15.29 5.28
N PRO A 472 21.40 15.12 4.00
CA PRO A 472 22.60 14.36 3.65
C PRO A 472 23.87 15.00 4.23
N ASP A 473 24.69 14.18 4.89
CA ASP A 473 25.98 14.60 5.52
C ASP A 473 27.17 13.72 5.06
N MET A 474 26.92 12.74 4.20
CA MET A 474 27.94 11.81 3.69
C MET A 474 28.61 12.37 2.44
N GLU A 475 29.94 12.29 2.39
CA GLU A 475 30.72 12.66 1.21
C GLU A 475 30.36 11.77 -0.01
N SER A 476 30.38 12.37 -1.18
CA SER A 476 29.97 11.70 -2.43
C SER A 476 30.80 10.44 -2.73
N GLU A 477 32.13 10.48 -2.46
CA GLU A 477 33.03 9.35 -2.71
C GLU A 477 32.67 8.14 -1.80
N GLU A 478 32.41 8.38 -0.53
CA GLU A 478 31.98 7.35 0.43
C GLU A 478 30.61 6.75 0.04
N ARG A 479 29.66 7.61 -0.33
CA ARG A 479 28.34 7.19 -0.82
C ARG A 479 28.44 6.27 -2.04
N GLU A 480 29.27 6.63 -3.00
CA GLU A 480 29.48 5.83 -4.21
C GLU A 480 30.16 4.49 -3.90
N GLU A 481 31.15 4.47 -3.01
CA GLU A 481 31.83 3.25 -2.60
C GLU A 481 30.86 2.27 -1.93
N LEU A 482 30.10 2.74 -0.94
CA LEU A 482 29.09 1.94 -0.22
C LEU A 482 28.03 1.39 -1.16
N TYR A 483 27.48 2.23 -2.03
CA TYR A 483 26.44 1.79 -2.96
C TYR A 483 26.97 0.85 -4.06
N ASN A 484 28.21 1.01 -4.50
CA ASN A 484 28.87 0.07 -5.40
C ASN A 484 29.11 -1.29 -4.73
N GLY A 485 29.43 -1.31 -3.45
CA GLY A 485 29.50 -2.53 -2.64
C GLY A 485 28.16 -3.25 -2.58
N TRP A 486 27.08 -2.51 -2.33
CA TRP A 486 25.72 -3.04 -2.36
C TRP A 486 25.37 -3.69 -3.71
N LYS A 487 25.60 -2.99 -4.82
CA LYS A 487 25.33 -3.53 -6.17
C LYS A 487 26.09 -4.84 -6.45
N LYS A 488 27.34 -4.95 -5.98
CA LYS A 488 28.13 -6.21 -6.08
C LYS A 488 27.50 -7.33 -5.25
N ALA A 489 27.05 -7.04 -4.03
CA ALA A 489 26.39 -8.01 -3.15
C ALA A 489 25.08 -8.51 -3.75
N VAL A 490 24.22 -7.61 -4.27
CA VAL A 490 22.98 -8.00 -4.97
C VAL A 490 23.28 -8.86 -6.20
N LYS A 491 24.25 -8.48 -7.01
CA LYS A 491 24.64 -9.27 -8.19
C LYS A 491 25.05 -10.70 -7.79
N ALA A 492 25.91 -10.83 -6.78
CA ALA A 492 26.36 -12.14 -6.29
C ALA A 492 25.19 -12.96 -5.71
N THR A 493 24.27 -12.31 -4.99
CA THR A 493 23.05 -12.96 -4.46
C THR A 493 22.19 -13.56 -5.58
N ARG A 494 22.01 -12.83 -6.68
CA ARG A 494 21.21 -13.27 -7.83
C ARG A 494 21.89 -14.37 -8.67
N GLU A 495 23.20 -14.46 -8.62
CA GLU A 495 23.98 -15.53 -9.28
C GLU A 495 24.05 -16.80 -8.42
N PHE A 496 23.81 -16.71 -7.10
CA PHE A 496 23.77 -17.84 -6.20
C PHE A 496 22.36 -18.43 -6.15
N LYS A 497 22.09 -19.41 -7.03
CA LYS A 497 20.79 -20.11 -7.17
C LYS A 497 20.91 -21.58 -6.88
#